data_aa455bdc83db8b0b2c3ab7d5fcd533cf
#
_entry.id   aa455bdc83db8b0b2c3ab7d5fcd533cf
#
_cell.length_a   1.000
_cell.length_b   1.000
_cell.length_c   1.000
_cell.angle_alpha   90.00
_cell.angle_beta   90.00
_cell.angle_gamma   90.00
#
_symmetry.space_group_name_H-M   'P 1'
#
loop_
_entity.id
_entity.type
_entity.pdbx_description
1 polymer ?
#
loop_
_entity_poly.entity_id
_entity_poly.type
_entity_poly.pdbx_seq_one_letter_code
_entity_poly.pdbx_strand_id
1 'polypeptide(L)'
;MIHAVSPSVERIHLVDFCVSDRIMLLRPKSGQVEAVEKAVESIGKPYDFNYKSDDKRVYCFELISKCYPQSGMKEFTVKKFFGIVKRKCYLAKSIYENPFFFNLWEKCKERRVVNVLQEN
;
A
#
# COMPACT_ATOMS: atom_id res chain seq x y z
N MET A 1 0.74 3.59 12.90
CA MET A 1 0.80 3.21 11.48
C MET A 1 1.48 4.29 10.68
N ILE A 2 2.24 3.93 9.66
CA ILE A 2 2.87 4.88 8.73
C ILE A 2 2.22 4.72 7.37
N HIS A 3 1.80 5.82 6.78
CA HIS A 3 1.15 5.82 5.47
C HIS A 3 1.59 7.01 4.61
N ALA A 4 1.51 6.84 3.29
CA ALA A 4 1.77 7.90 2.34
C ALA A 4 0.45 8.54 1.92
N VAL A 5 0.28 9.79 2.29
CA VAL A 5 -0.90 10.61 1.99
C VAL A 5 -0.46 12.03 1.67
N SER A 6 -1.37 12.84 1.15
CA SER A 6 -1.11 14.27 1.01
C SER A 6 -1.13 14.94 2.39
N PRO A 7 -0.19 15.81 2.72
CA PRO A 7 0.91 16.30 1.88
C PRO A 7 2.16 15.41 1.90
N SER A 8 2.29 14.48 2.82
CA SER A 8 3.52 13.70 2.98
C SER A 8 3.29 12.39 3.72
N VAL A 9 4.31 11.55 3.71
CA VAL A 9 4.33 10.34 4.55
C VAL A 9 4.27 10.75 6.02
N GLU A 10 3.37 10.16 6.77
CA GLU A 10 3.14 10.50 8.18
C GLU A 10 2.84 9.27 9.04
N ARG A 11 2.95 9.47 10.34
CA ARG A 11 2.53 8.48 11.34
C ARG A 11 1.16 8.87 11.87
N ILE A 12 0.24 7.90 11.91
CA ILE A 12 -1.09 8.10 12.49
C ILE A 12 -1.43 6.94 13.43
N HIS A 13 -2.40 7.15 14.31
CA HIS A 13 -2.96 6.07 15.10
C HIS A 13 -3.76 5.12 14.20
N LEU A 14 -3.61 3.83 14.44
CA LEU A 14 -4.34 2.81 13.68
C LEU A 14 -5.85 3.00 13.74
N VAL A 15 -6.36 3.43 14.89
CA VAL A 15 -7.80 3.70 15.09
C VAL A 15 -8.30 4.77 14.11
N ASP A 16 -7.52 5.83 13.90
CA ASP A 16 -7.90 6.90 12.97
C ASP A 16 -7.90 6.43 11.51
N PHE A 17 -7.03 5.48 11.19
CA PHE A 17 -7.02 4.87 9.87
C PHE A 17 -8.22 3.94 9.65
N CYS A 18 -8.66 3.25 10.70
CA CYS A 18 -9.71 2.22 10.62
C CYS A 18 -11.14 2.76 10.52
N VAL A 19 -11.33 4.03 10.18
CA VAL A 19 -12.65 4.63 9.98
C VAL A 19 -13.25 4.31 8.60
N SER A 20 -12.48 3.70 7.71
CA SER A 20 -12.93 3.35 6.36
C SER A 20 -13.98 2.25 6.38
N ASP A 21 -14.90 2.30 5.42
CA ASP A 21 -15.95 1.29 5.26
C ASP A 21 -15.42 -0.09 4.84
N ARG A 22 -14.27 -0.09 4.20
CA ARG A 22 -13.62 -1.31 3.76
C ARG A 22 -12.16 -1.31 4.16
N ILE A 23 -11.74 -2.34 4.86
CA ILE A 23 -10.37 -2.51 5.34
C ILE A 23 -9.94 -3.95 5.06
N MET A 24 -8.72 -4.10 4.57
CA MET A 24 -8.09 -5.39 4.36
C MET A 24 -6.78 -5.42 5.12
N LEU A 25 -6.59 -6.44 5.94
CA LEU A 25 -5.35 -6.65 6.68
C LEU A 25 -4.55 -7.76 6.02
N LEU A 26 -3.37 -7.41 5.53
CA LEU A 26 -2.47 -8.33 4.87
C LEU A 26 -1.22 -8.53 5.69
N ARG A 27 -0.65 -9.72 5.62
CA ARG A 27 0.62 -10.04 6.25
C ARG A 27 1.66 -10.38 5.19
N PRO A 28 2.83 -9.72 5.19
CA PRO A 28 3.92 -10.10 4.32
C PRO A 28 4.59 -11.40 4.82
N LYS A 29 5.18 -12.15 3.91
CA LYS A 29 5.88 -13.40 4.27
C LYS A 29 7.10 -13.16 5.14
N SER A 30 7.83 -12.07 4.93
CA SER A 30 9.07 -11.78 5.63
C SER A 30 9.45 -10.31 5.50
N GLY A 31 10.51 -9.90 6.20
CA GLY A 31 11.09 -8.56 6.06
C GLY A 31 10.39 -7.48 6.86
N GLN A 32 9.59 -7.81 7.86
CA GLN A 32 8.80 -6.86 8.62
C GLN A 32 9.65 -5.81 9.35
N VAL A 33 10.76 -6.24 9.95
CA VAL A 33 11.63 -5.33 10.72
C VAL A 33 12.27 -4.30 9.78
N GLU A 34 12.84 -4.74 8.69
CA GLU A 34 13.46 -3.87 7.69
C GLU A 34 12.43 -2.96 7.03
N ALA A 35 11.21 -3.46 6.83
CA ALA A 35 10.13 -2.66 6.27
C ALA A 35 9.73 -1.52 7.19
N VAL A 36 9.64 -1.76 8.50
CA VAL A 36 9.33 -0.72 9.47
C VAL A 36 10.43 0.35 9.48
N GLU A 37 11.69 -0.05 9.45
CA GLU A 37 12.83 0.88 9.40
C GLU A 37 12.75 1.78 8.15
N LYS A 38 12.50 1.20 6.99
CA LYS A 38 12.35 1.96 5.74
C LYS A 38 11.14 2.88 5.76
N ALA A 39 10.05 2.45 6.35
CA ALA A 39 8.85 3.28 6.49
C ALA A 39 9.12 4.48 7.39
N VAL A 40 9.82 4.29 8.50
CA VAL A 40 10.20 5.38 9.41
C VAL A 40 11.11 6.38 8.70
N GLU A 41 12.09 5.91 7.95
CA GLU A 41 12.98 6.76 7.16
C GLU A 41 12.23 7.58 6.10
N SER A 42 11.09 7.09 5.65
CA SER A 42 10.28 7.76 4.61
C SER A 42 9.37 8.85 5.16
N ILE A 43 9.21 8.95 6.48
CA ILE A 43 8.35 9.99 7.09
C ILE A 43 8.84 11.37 6.65
N GLY A 44 7.89 12.19 6.18
CA GLY A 44 8.17 13.54 5.68
C GLY A 44 8.38 13.65 4.18
N LYS A 45 8.55 12.53 3.47
CA LYS A 45 8.62 12.59 1.99
C LYS A 45 7.30 13.08 1.41
N PRO A 46 7.33 14.01 0.44
CA PRO A 46 6.11 14.51 -0.20
C PRO A 46 5.34 13.40 -0.94
N TYR A 47 4.03 13.55 -1.02
CA TYR A 47 3.19 12.64 -1.78
C TYR A 47 3.38 12.84 -3.29
N ASP A 48 3.49 11.74 -4.03
CA ASP A 48 3.65 11.75 -5.47
C ASP A 48 2.30 11.64 -6.18
N PHE A 49 1.75 12.78 -6.56
CA PHE A 49 0.50 12.84 -7.31
C PHE A 49 0.62 12.43 -8.78
N ASN A 50 1.85 12.39 -9.30
CA ASN A 50 2.12 12.04 -10.70
C ASN A 50 2.47 10.57 -10.89
N TYR A 51 2.59 9.82 -9.79
CA TYR A 51 2.96 8.40 -9.82
C TYR A 51 4.26 8.13 -10.58
N LYS A 52 5.24 9.02 -10.41
CA LYS A 52 6.59 8.84 -10.95
C LYS A 52 7.42 8.01 -9.98
N SER A 53 8.27 7.16 -10.54
CA SER A 53 9.20 6.37 -9.73
C SER A 53 10.47 7.18 -9.48
N ASP A 54 10.46 8.04 -8.48
CA ASP A 54 11.66 8.74 -8.03
C ASP A 54 11.81 8.57 -6.51
N ASP A 55 12.98 8.97 -5.98
CA ASP A 55 13.26 8.82 -4.54
C ASP A 55 12.84 10.01 -3.69
N LYS A 56 12.40 11.09 -4.33
CA LYS A 56 12.06 12.34 -3.65
C LYS A 56 10.63 12.36 -3.15
N ARG A 57 9.73 11.70 -3.87
CA ARG A 57 8.29 11.64 -3.57
C ARG A 57 7.84 10.21 -3.58
N VAL A 58 6.76 9.93 -2.87
CA VAL A 58 6.24 8.56 -2.77
C VAL A 58 4.71 8.57 -2.66
N TYR A 59 4.06 7.64 -3.37
CA TYR A 59 2.63 7.38 -3.18
C TYR A 59 2.43 6.09 -2.37
N CYS A 60 1.20 5.81 -1.92
CA CYS A 60 0.94 4.79 -0.93
C CYS A 60 1.42 3.38 -1.32
N PHE A 61 1.12 2.91 -2.52
CA PHE A 61 1.52 1.57 -2.94
C PHE A 61 3.01 1.49 -3.26
N GLU A 62 3.61 2.58 -3.71
CA GLU A 62 5.04 2.67 -3.92
C GLU A 62 5.80 2.57 -2.59
N LEU A 63 5.29 3.18 -1.53
CA LEU A 63 5.88 3.07 -0.20
C LEU A 63 5.98 1.61 0.22
N ILE A 64 4.92 0.84 0.01
CA ILE A 64 4.89 -0.59 0.32
C ILE A 64 5.94 -1.34 -0.50
N SER A 65 6.03 -1.06 -1.79
CA SER A 65 7.04 -1.66 -2.67
C SER A 65 8.46 -1.38 -2.20
N LYS A 66 8.73 -0.15 -1.78
CA LYS A 66 10.05 0.24 -1.26
C LYS A 66 10.38 -0.42 0.08
N CYS A 67 9.36 -0.62 0.92
CA CYS A 67 9.54 -1.30 2.21
C CYS A 67 9.75 -2.81 2.06
N TYR A 68 9.18 -3.41 1.02
CA TYR A 68 9.27 -4.85 0.74
C TYR A 68 9.82 -5.10 -0.67
N PRO A 69 11.08 -4.74 -0.95
CA PRO A 69 11.63 -4.90 -2.31
C PRO A 69 11.66 -6.34 -2.78
N GLN A 70 11.74 -7.30 -1.86
CA GLN A 70 11.73 -8.74 -2.17
C GLN A 70 10.36 -9.27 -2.54
N SER A 71 9.29 -8.48 -2.40
CA SER A 71 7.92 -8.94 -2.64
C SER A 71 7.62 -9.20 -4.11
N GLY A 72 8.37 -8.57 -5.02
CA GLY A 72 8.11 -8.69 -6.45
C GLY A 72 6.78 -8.07 -6.89
N MET A 73 6.37 -6.98 -6.26
CA MET A 73 5.14 -6.29 -6.64
C MET A 73 5.17 -5.88 -8.11
N LYS A 74 4.05 -6.12 -8.79
CA LYS A 74 3.91 -5.80 -10.21
C LYS A 74 3.40 -4.37 -10.41
N GLU A 75 4.00 -3.68 -11.38
CA GLU A 75 3.48 -2.41 -11.85
C GLU A 75 2.44 -2.65 -12.95
N PHE A 76 1.47 -1.76 -13.01
CA PHE A 76 0.43 -1.78 -14.04
C PHE A 76 0.45 -0.47 -14.82
N THR A 77 0.09 -0.54 -16.09
CA THR A 77 0.01 0.65 -16.94
C THR A 77 -1.31 1.36 -16.72
N VAL A 78 -1.23 2.64 -16.34
CA VAL A 78 -2.40 3.51 -16.19
C VAL A 78 -2.36 4.54 -17.31
N LYS A 79 -3.51 4.73 -17.97
CA LYS A 79 -3.67 5.71 -19.04
C LYS A 79 -4.32 6.98 -18.48
N LYS A 80 -3.72 8.12 -18.83
CA LYS A 80 -4.25 9.44 -18.47
C LYS A 80 -4.46 10.26 -19.74
N PHE A 81 -5.30 11.29 -19.68
CA PHE A 81 -5.59 12.20 -20.79
C PHE A 81 -6.04 11.45 -22.06
N PHE A 82 -7.11 10.65 -21.93
CA PHE A 82 -7.68 9.87 -23.04
C PHE A 82 -6.69 8.90 -23.69
N GLY A 83 -5.75 8.38 -22.90
CA GLY A 83 -4.77 7.41 -23.37
C GLY A 83 -3.51 8.01 -23.99
N ILE A 84 -3.36 9.33 -23.99
CA ILE A 84 -2.18 10.01 -24.53
C ILE A 84 -0.97 9.79 -23.64
N VAL A 85 -1.16 9.84 -22.31
CA VAL A 85 -0.10 9.61 -21.34
C VAL A 85 -0.29 8.24 -20.68
N LYS A 86 0.75 7.40 -20.75
CA LYS A 86 0.78 6.10 -20.10
C LYS A 86 1.83 6.14 -18.99
N ARG A 87 1.48 5.60 -17.81
CA ARG A 87 2.40 5.49 -16.69
C ARG A 87 2.32 4.09 -16.09
N LYS A 88 3.48 3.57 -15.70
CA LYS A 88 3.55 2.35 -14.91
C LYS A 88 3.53 2.73 -13.43
N CYS A 89 2.63 2.14 -12.69
CA CYS A 89 2.54 2.40 -11.25
C CYS A 89 2.00 1.18 -10.51
N TYR A 90 2.20 1.19 -9.19
CA TYR A 90 1.62 0.18 -8.32
C TYR A 90 0.18 0.54 -8.00
N LEU A 91 -0.70 -0.45 -8.03
CA LEU A 91 -2.11 -0.33 -7.70
C LEU A 91 -2.46 -1.24 -6.52
N ALA A 92 -3.67 -1.13 -6.00
CA ALA A 92 -4.13 -2.00 -4.92
C ALA A 92 -3.97 -3.48 -5.29
N LYS A 93 -4.27 -3.85 -6.52
CA LYS A 93 -4.11 -5.23 -6.99
C LYS A 93 -2.66 -5.72 -7.03
N SER A 94 -1.68 -4.80 -7.07
CA SER A 94 -0.26 -5.16 -6.95
C SER A 94 0.04 -5.83 -5.61
N ILE A 95 -0.78 -5.56 -4.61
CA ILE A 95 -0.64 -6.08 -3.25
C ILE A 95 -1.54 -7.29 -3.04
N TYR A 96 -2.87 -7.15 -3.24
CA TYR A 96 -3.78 -8.24 -2.89
C TYR A 96 -3.72 -9.44 -3.84
N GLU A 97 -3.24 -9.26 -5.06
CA GLU A 97 -2.98 -10.37 -5.99
C GLU A 97 -1.59 -10.98 -5.83
N ASN A 98 -0.72 -10.37 -5.02
CA ASN A 98 0.64 -10.85 -4.81
C ASN A 98 0.67 -11.85 -3.65
N PRO A 99 1.09 -13.11 -3.88
CA PRO A 99 1.12 -14.13 -2.84
C PRO A 99 2.10 -13.86 -1.70
N PHE A 100 3.00 -12.88 -1.83
CA PHE A 100 3.88 -12.44 -0.75
C PHE A 100 3.08 -11.83 0.41
N PHE A 101 1.95 -11.17 0.10
CA PHE A 101 1.05 -10.59 1.09
C PHE A 101 -0.21 -11.45 1.17
N PHE A 102 -0.40 -12.17 2.26
CA PHE A 102 -1.60 -12.99 2.40
C PHE A 102 -2.63 -12.32 3.31
N ASN A 103 -3.88 -12.47 2.93
CA ASN A 103 -5.01 -11.84 3.58
C ASN A 103 -5.30 -12.54 4.92
N LEU A 104 -5.24 -11.76 6.02
CA LEU A 104 -5.58 -12.25 7.34
C LEU A 104 -7.03 -11.95 7.70
N TRP A 105 -7.55 -10.82 7.22
CA TRP A 105 -8.78 -10.29 7.73
C TRP A 105 -9.26 -9.15 6.83
N GLU A 106 -10.57 -9.05 6.61
CA GLU A 106 -11.13 -7.90 5.92
C GLU A 106 -12.49 -7.50 6.48
N LYS A 107 -12.80 -6.21 6.35
CA LYS A 107 -14.03 -5.58 6.77
C LYS A 107 -14.66 -4.88 5.57
N CYS A 108 -15.96 -5.06 5.38
CA CYS A 108 -16.74 -4.33 4.37
C CYS A 108 -17.89 -3.60 5.06
N LYS A 109 -18.33 -2.46 4.50
CA LYS A 109 -19.42 -1.63 5.03
C LYS A 109 -20.70 -2.40 5.29
N GLU A 110 -21.10 -3.25 4.36
CA GLU A 110 -22.37 -3.98 4.39
C GLU A 110 -22.20 -5.42 4.84
N ARG A 111 -21.01 -5.79 5.28
CA ARG A 111 -20.70 -7.15 5.65
C ARG A 111 -20.04 -7.20 7.02
N ARG A 112 -20.13 -8.36 7.61
CA ARG A 112 -19.42 -8.65 8.85
C ARG A 112 -17.93 -8.68 8.60
N VAL A 113 -17.16 -8.49 9.66
CA VAL A 113 -15.72 -8.75 9.67
C VAL A 113 -15.51 -10.23 9.32
N VAL A 114 -14.62 -10.48 8.37
CA VAL A 114 -14.31 -11.82 7.88
C VAL A 114 -12.87 -12.16 8.25
N ASN A 115 -12.66 -13.27 8.92
CA ASN A 115 -11.34 -13.81 9.17
C ASN A 115 -11.05 -14.92 8.16
N VAL A 116 -10.27 -14.59 7.14
CA VAL A 116 -9.99 -15.48 6.02
C VAL A 116 -9.28 -16.76 6.45
N LEU A 117 -8.42 -16.68 7.45
CA LEU A 117 -7.71 -17.87 7.96
C LEU A 117 -8.63 -18.88 8.63
N GLN A 118 -9.73 -18.41 9.24
CA GLN A 118 -10.70 -19.30 9.88
C GLN A 118 -11.65 -19.95 8.89
N GLU A 119 -11.85 -19.32 7.75
CA GLU A 119 -12.73 -19.82 6.71
C GLU A 119 -12.09 -20.90 5.83
N ASN A 120 -10.77 -20.91 5.82
CA ASN A 120 -10.00 -21.87 5.05
C ASN A 120 -9.60 -23.07 5.92
#